data_c1775d333a5952429998099d9895a252
#
_entry.id   c1775d333a5952429998099d9895a252
#
_cell.length_a   1.000
_cell.length_b   1.000
_cell.length_c   1.000
_cell.angle_alpha   90.00
_cell.angle_beta   90.00
_cell.angle_gamma   90.00
#
_symmetry.space_group_name_H-M   'P 1'
#
loop_
_entity.id
_entity.type
_entity.pdbx_description
1 polymer ?
#
loop_
_entity_poly.entity_id
_entity_poly.type
_entity_poly.pdbx_seq_one_letter_code
_entity_poly.pdbx_strand_id
1 'polypeptide(L)'
;GQSHPYINNQSVAATYHDINFNNFDEYSEDEWFKIMEHCPTLKSLLVYQEFEEDIQKWLCVFLGRMFFELGDMDNWQVVFYLLGQAGAGKSTILMKILQKFYDEEDVGIIANNIDAKFGIKPHVNKFIVIAPEISENFKMEQTDWQLIVEGGRNTYAEKYKSDETIDWKVPMAMAGNKIMKYK
;
A
#
# COMPACT_ATOMS: atom_id res chain seq x y z
N GLY A 1 -5.18 25.20 -18.72
CA GLY A 1 -4.18 24.32 -18.15
C GLY A 1 -3.70 24.90 -16.83
N GLN A 2 -4.04 24.27 -15.70
CA GLN A 2 -3.46 24.63 -14.42
C GLN A 2 -2.07 23.99 -14.37
N SER A 3 -1.03 24.81 -14.21
CA SER A 3 0.33 24.34 -14.02
C SER A 3 0.45 23.69 -12.63
N HIS A 4 0.75 22.41 -12.57
CA HIS A 4 1.08 21.74 -11.32
C HIS A 4 2.39 22.33 -10.77
N PRO A 5 2.42 22.85 -9.53
CA PRO A 5 3.58 23.57 -8.99
C PRO A 5 4.84 22.70 -8.78
N TYR A 6 4.75 21.39 -8.94
CA TYR A 6 5.84 20.43 -8.72
C TYR A 6 6.41 19.81 -10.01
N ILE A 7 5.88 20.18 -11.18
CA ILE A 7 6.44 19.69 -12.44
C ILE A 7 7.55 20.68 -12.85
N ASN A 8 8.78 20.32 -12.58
CA ASN A 8 9.91 20.98 -13.25
C ASN A 8 10.00 20.42 -14.67
N ASN A 9 10.56 21.19 -15.60
CA ASN A 9 10.69 20.83 -17.02
C ASN A 9 11.57 19.57 -17.29
N GLN A 10 11.99 18.86 -16.25
CA GLN A 10 12.83 17.65 -16.30
C GLN A 10 12.09 16.38 -15.85
N SER A 11 10.88 16.49 -15.31
CA SER A 11 10.10 15.35 -14.85
C SER A 11 8.96 15.08 -15.82
N VAL A 12 8.92 13.87 -16.37
CA VAL A 12 7.81 13.37 -17.19
C VAL A 12 7.04 12.37 -16.32
N ALA A 13 5.80 12.70 -15.97
CA ALA A 13 4.91 11.75 -15.34
C ALA A 13 4.48 10.70 -16.38
N ALA A 14 4.76 9.42 -16.12
CA ALA A 14 4.32 8.33 -16.97
C ALA A 14 2.81 8.05 -16.80
N THR A 15 2.29 8.33 -15.60
CA THR A 15 0.87 8.17 -15.25
C THR A 15 0.42 9.31 -14.34
N TYR A 16 -0.87 9.57 -14.30
CA TYR A 16 -1.48 10.55 -13.40
C TYR A 16 -2.87 10.07 -13.00
N HIS A 17 -3.30 10.47 -11.82
CA HIS A 17 -4.67 10.23 -11.38
C HIS A 17 -5.57 11.36 -11.89
N ASP A 18 -6.54 11.04 -12.75
CA ASP A 18 -7.57 11.98 -13.22
C ASP A 18 -8.67 12.15 -12.16
N ILE A 19 -8.26 12.50 -10.96
CA ILE A 19 -9.13 12.71 -9.81
C ILE A 19 -8.90 14.12 -9.29
N ASN A 20 -9.98 14.88 -9.13
CA ASN A 20 -9.92 16.17 -8.47
C ASN A 20 -9.87 15.95 -6.95
N PHE A 21 -8.78 16.37 -6.32
CA PHE A 21 -8.67 16.40 -4.86
C PHE A 21 -9.24 17.72 -4.34
N ASN A 22 -10.06 17.63 -3.31
CA ASN A 22 -10.45 18.81 -2.55
C ASN A 22 -9.22 19.36 -1.82
N ASN A 23 -9.12 20.69 -1.76
CA ASN A 23 -8.11 21.29 -0.90
C ASN A 23 -8.59 21.22 0.55
N PHE A 24 -7.83 20.52 1.40
CA PHE A 24 -8.08 20.36 2.83
C PHE A 24 -7.12 21.18 3.68
N ASP A 25 -6.29 22.05 3.09
CA ASP A 25 -5.32 22.90 3.80
C ASP A 25 -6.01 23.89 4.77
N GLU A 26 -7.31 24.11 4.61
CA GLU A 26 -8.11 24.96 5.49
C GLU A 26 -8.47 24.30 6.82
N TYR A 27 -8.31 22.97 6.93
CA TYR A 27 -8.63 22.23 8.15
C TYR A 27 -7.41 22.10 9.04
N SER A 28 -7.59 22.37 10.34
CA SER A 28 -6.58 22.05 11.35
C SER A 28 -6.50 20.55 11.61
N GLU A 29 -5.41 20.10 12.24
CA GLU A 29 -5.24 18.68 12.63
C GLU A 29 -6.39 18.18 13.54
N ASP A 30 -6.96 19.07 14.35
CA ASP A 30 -8.10 18.76 15.24
C ASP A 30 -9.44 18.63 14.48
N GLU A 31 -9.48 19.04 13.21
CA GLU A 31 -10.70 19.01 12.40
C GLU A 31 -10.73 17.86 11.40
N TRP A 32 -9.83 16.88 11.53
CA TRP A 32 -9.76 15.74 10.62
C TRP A 32 -11.11 15.01 10.46
N PHE A 33 -11.96 14.99 11.48
CA PHE A 33 -13.31 14.40 11.42
C PHE A 33 -14.20 15.09 10.40
N LYS A 34 -14.00 16.38 10.12
CA LYS A 34 -14.71 17.10 9.05
C LYS A 34 -14.28 16.60 7.68
N ILE A 35 -12.99 16.29 7.51
CA ILE A 35 -12.45 15.68 6.29
C ILE A 35 -13.11 14.32 6.07
N MET A 36 -13.29 13.53 7.12
CA MET A 36 -13.93 12.21 7.05
C MET A 36 -15.40 12.26 6.61
N GLU A 37 -16.08 13.41 6.70
CA GLU A 37 -17.43 13.57 6.15
C GLU A 37 -17.46 13.49 4.62
N HIS A 38 -16.35 13.79 3.96
CA HIS A 38 -16.19 13.63 2.52
C HIS A 38 -15.90 12.17 2.11
N CYS A 39 -15.67 11.28 3.08
CA CYS A 39 -15.37 9.86 2.86
C CYS A 39 -16.41 8.96 3.56
N PRO A 40 -17.71 9.02 3.20
CA PRO A 40 -18.79 8.39 3.99
C PRO A 40 -18.64 6.87 4.12
N THR A 41 -18.15 6.20 3.09
CA THR A 41 -17.95 4.74 3.12
C THR A 41 -16.84 4.36 4.11
N LEU A 42 -15.69 5.04 4.06
CA LEU A 42 -14.59 4.79 5.01
C LEU A 42 -15.06 5.13 6.43
N LYS A 43 -15.67 6.30 6.63
CA LYS A 43 -16.20 6.72 7.93
C LYS A 43 -17.16 5.67 8.51
N SER A 44 -18.11 5.17 7.72
CA SER A 44 -19.06 4.16 8.19
C SER A 44 -18.40 2.85 8.61
N LEU A 45 -17.36 2.41 7.89
CA LEU A 45 -16.58 1.23 8.27
C LEU A 45 -15.85 1.42 9.59
N LEU A 46 -15.24 2.59 9.81
CA LEU A 46 -14.48 2.88 11.03
C LEU A 46 -15.42 3.00 12.25
N VAL A 47 -16.55 3.66 12.09
CA VAL A 47 -17.58 3.78 13.13
C VAL A 47 -18.15 2.39 13.48
N TYR A 48 -18.44 1.55 12.49
CA TYR A 48 -18.95 0.19 12.71
C TYR A 48 -17.96 -0.69 13.50
N GLN A 49 -16.64 -0.48 13.30
CA GLN A 49 -15.58 -1.19 14.05
C GLN A 49 -15.33 -0.63 15.44
N GLU A 50 -16.02 0.46 15.83
CA GLU A 50 -15.86 1.13 17.13
C GLU A 50 -14.40 1.53 17.42
N PHE A 51 -13.64 1.87 16.37
CA PHE A 51 -12.25 2.31 16.53
C PHE A 51 -12.19 3.66 17.24
N GLU A 52 -11.31 3.78 18.22
CA GLU A 52 -10.94 5.04 18.81
C GLU A 52 -10.39 6.02 17.76
N GLU A 53 -10.53 7.30 18.00
CA GLU A 53 -10.17 8.35 17.05
C GLU A 53 -8.72 8.25 16.57
N ASP A 54 -7.78 7.97 17.47
CA ASP A 54 -6.37 7.80 17.12
C ASP A 54 -6.14 6.62 16.18
N ILE A 55 -6.84 5.51 16.37
CA ILE A 55 -6.76 4.35 15.47
C ILE A 55 -7.30 4.70 14.09
N GLN A 56 -8.38 5.47 14.02
CA GLN A 56 -8.94 5.94 12.76
C GLN A 56 -7.95 6.85 12.01
N LYS A 57 -7.30 7.80 12.74
CA LYS A 57 -6.25 8.67 12.19
C LYS A 57 -5.08 7.86 11.64
N TRP A 58 -4.56 6.90 12.41
CA TRP A 58 -3.45 6.05 11.98
C TRP A 58 -3.80 5.22 10.75
N LEU A 59 -5.02 4.71 10.67
CA LEU A 59 -5.47 3.98 9.47
C LEU A 59 -5.42 4.90 8.24
N CYS A 60 -5.90 6.14 8.35
CA CYS A 60 -5.83 7.11 7.26
C CYS A 60 -4.39 7.47 6.88
N VAL A 61 -3.50 7.63 7.86
CA VAL A 61 -2.06 7.86 7.62
C VAL A 61 -1.46 6.70 6.82
N PHE A 62 -1.71 5.44 7.22
CA PHE A 62 -1.21 4.28 6.49
C PHE A 62 -1.80 4.14 5.09
N LEU A 63 -3.08 4.44 4.91
CA LEU A 63 -3.69 4.50 3.57
C LEU A 63 -3.02 5.58 2.72
N GLY A 64 -2.75 6.76 3.29
CA GLY A 64 -2.06 7.85 2.60
C GLY A 64 -0.64 7.49 2.18
N ARG A 65 0.10 6.75 3.02
CA ARG A 65 1.45 6.27 2.66
C ARG A 65 1.48 5.37 1.42
N MET A 66 0.40 4.67 1.13
CA MET A 66 0.33 3.78 -0.02
C MET A 66 0.40 4.50 -1.38
N PHE A 67 0.28 5.84 -1.40
CA PHE A 67 0.40 6.66 -2.61
C PHE A 67 1.83 7.12 -2.93
N PHE A 68 2.79 6.77 -2.11
CA PHE A 68 4.19 7.21 -2.24
C PHE A 68 5.13 6.00 -2.28
N GLU A 69 6.22 6.13 -3.02
CA GLU A 69 7.30 5.13 -2.99
C GLU A 69 7.89 5.01 -1.57
N LEU A 70 8.41 3.84 -1.24
CA LEU A 70 9.09 3.62 0.02
C LEU A 70 10.30 4.56 0.12
N GLY A 71 10.38 5.30 1.21
CA GLY A 71 11.46 6.25 1.48
C GLY A 71 11.24 7.67 0.98
N ASP A 72 10.18 7.94 0.20
CA ASP A 72 9.93 9.29 -0.33
C ASP A 72 9.40 10.26 0.74
N MET A 73 8.49 9.81 1.59
CA MET A 73 7.81 10.65 2.57
C MET A 73 8.36 10.49 3.98
N ASP A 74 8.86 9.33 4.30
CA ASP A 74 9.38 8.98 5.62
C ASP A 74 10.41 7.84 5.54
N ASN A 75 11.12 7.60 6.66
CA ASN A 75 12.07 6.50 6.79
C ASN A 75 11.51 5.34 7.63
N TRP A 76 10.19 5.19 7.70
CA TRP A 76 9.56 4.14 8.48
C TRP A 76 9.72 2.79 7.78
N GLN A 77 10.34 1.87 8.49
CA GLN A 77 10.51 0.49 8.07
C GLN A 77 9.33 -0.36 8.58
N VAL A 78 8.17 -0.17 7.98
CA VAL A 78 6.93 -0.82 8.38
C VAL A 78 6.10 -1.25 7.17
N VAL A 79 5.34 -2.31 7.33
CA VAL A 79 4.32 -2.72 6.36
C VAL A 79 2.92 -2.52 6.93
N PHE A 80 2.00 -2.04 6.12
CA PHE A 80 0.61 -1.88 6.51
C PHE A 80 -0.11 -3.22 6.51
N TYR A 81 -0.53 -3.69 7.70
CA TYR A 81 -1.20 -4.97 7.86
C TYR A 81 -2.52 -4.84 8.64
N LEU A 82 -3.64 -5.10 7.95
CA LEU A 82 -4.97 -5.13 8.55
C LEU A 82 -5.24 -6.52 9.14
N LEU A 83 -5.22 -6.62 10.47
CA LEU A 83 -5.51 -7.84 11.21
C LEU A 83 -6.93 -7.82 11.76
N GLY A 84 -7.68 -8.91 11.63
CA GLY A 84 -9.01 -9.03 12.21
C GLY A 84 -9.80 -10.21 11.66
N GLN A 85 -10.96 -10.47 12.25
CA GLN A 85 -11.82 -11.57 11.85
C GLN A 85 -12.37 -11.44 10.43
N ALA A 86 -12.86 -12.55 9.86
CA ALA A 86 -13.58 -12.53 8.59
C ALA A 86 -14.80 -11.59 8.69
N GLY A 87 -15.08 -10.84 7.63
CA GLY A 87 -16.19 -9.88 7.61
C GLY A 87 -15.91 -8.52 8.27
N ALA A 88 -14.72 -8.28 8.86
CA ALA A 88 -14.36 -7.01 9.50
C ALA A 88 -14.05 -5.85 8.53
N GLY A 89 -14.32 -5.97 7.24
CA GLY A 89 -14.14 -4.89 6.27
C GLY A 89 -12.71 -4.73 5.71
N LYS A 90 -11.74 -5.56 6.11
CA LYS A 90 -10.34 -5.48 5.65
C LYS A 90 -10.19 -5.45 4.13
N SER A 91 -10.76 -6.45 3.46
CA SER A 91 -10.73 -6.54 2.00
C SER A 91 -11.54 -5.42 1.33
N THR A 92 -12.54 -4.87 2.01
CA THR A 92 -13.26 -3.68 1.52
C THR A 92 -12.34 -2.47 1.49
N ILE A 93 -11.56 -2.25 2.55
CA ILE A 93 -10.58 -1.15 2.60
C ILE A 93 -9.55 -1.32 1.49
N LEU A 94 -8.94 -2.50 1.34
CA LEU A 94 -7.86 -2.72 0.37
C LEU A 94 -8.37 -2.76 -1.09
N MET A 95 -9.45 -3.52 -1.36
CA MET A 95 -9.89 -3.84 -2.73
C MET A 95 -11.02 -2.94 -3.24
N LYS A 96 -11.77 -2.27 -2.35
CA LYS A 96 -12.91 -1.42 -2.75
C LYS A 96 -12.64 0.06 -2.52
N ILE A 97 -11.67 0.41 -1.68
CA ILE A 97 -11.27 1.79 -1.42
C ILE A 97 -9.88 2.01 -2.02
N LEU A 98 -8.82 1.45 -1.41
CA LEU A 98 -7.44 1.72 -1.81
C LEU A 98 -7.15 1.39 -3.27
N GLN A 99 -7.51 0.20 -3.75
CA GLN A 99 -7.27 -0.22 -5.14
C GLN A 99 -7.94 0.71 -6.16
N LYS A 100 -9.04 1.39 -5.80
CA LYS A 100 -9.78 2.27 -6.72
C LYS A 100 -9.03 3.55 -7.11
N PHE A 101 -7.96 3.87 -6.44
CA PHE A 101 -7.08 4.99 -6.79
C PHE A 101 -6.06 4.64 -7.89
N TYR A 102 -6.00 3.38 -8.32
CA TYR A 102 -5.02 2.89 -9.28
C TYR A 102 -5.70 2.18 -10.45
N ASP A 103 -5.09 2.25 -11.62
CA ASP A 103 -5.47 1.42 -12.73
C ASP A 103 -5.13 -0.07 -12.42
N GLU A 104 -5.91 -0.98 -12.98
CA GLU A 104 -5.76 -2.41 -12.67
C GLU A 104 -4.37 -2.94 -13.01
N GLU A 105 -3.76 -2.42 -14.06
CA GLU A 105 -2.41 -2.78 -14.50
C GLU A 105 -1.31 -2.28 -13.55
N ASP A 106 -1.58 -1.27 -12.72
CA ASP A 106 -0.63 -0.67 -11.77
C ASP A 106 -0.65 -1.34 -10.40
N VAL A 107 -1.59 -2.24 -10.17
CA VAL A 107 -1.75 -2.98 -8.92
C VAL A 107 -1.15 -4.37 -9.02
N GLY A 108 -0.23 -4.70 -8.12
CA GLY A 108 0.24 -6.06 -7.90
C GLY A 108 -0.64 -6.77 -6.87
N ILE A 109 -1.05 -8.00 -7.12
CA ILE A 109 -1.80 -8.80 -6.15
C ILE A 109 -0.97 -10.01 -5.72
N ILE A 110 -0.79 -10.16 -4.42
CA ILE A 110 -0.14 -11.32 -3.81
C ILE A 110 -1.19 -12.18 -3.11
N ALA A 111 -1.23 -13.46 -3.48
CA ALA A 111 -2.10 -14.46 -2.86
C ALA A 111 -1.29 -15.43 -1.98
N ASN A 112 -1.97 -16.21 -1.15
CA ASN A 112 -1.35 -17.19 -0.25
C ASN A 112 -0.50 -18.26 -0.95
N ASN A 113 -0.74 -18.51 -2.22
CA ASN A 113 -0.04 -19.48 -3.06
C ASN A 113 1.05 -18.85 -3.92
N ILE A 114 1.59 -17.70 -3.50
CA ILE A 114 2.72 -17.11 -4.22
C ILE A 114 3.82 -18.16 -4.43
N ASP A 115 4.30 -18.27 -5.64
CA ASP A 115 5.46 -19.13 -5.91
C ASP A 115 6.69 -18.48 -5.29
N ALA A 116 7.20 -19.07 -4.22
CA ALA A 116 8.39 -18.60 -3.52
C ALA A 116 9.60 -18.39 -4.43
N LYS A 117 9.61 -19.06 -5.59
CA LYS A 117 10.67 -18.91 -6.59
C LYS A 117 10.69 -17.54 -7.27
N PHE A 118 9.51 -16.93 -7.46
CA PHE A 118 9.40 -15.62 -8.13
C PHE A 118 9.29 -14.47 -7.13
N GLY A 119 8.91 -14.74 -5.88
CA GLY A 119 8.85 -13.75 -4.81
C GLY A 119 8.06 -12.51 -5.18
N ILE A 120 8.61 -11.35 -4.86
CA ILE A 120 8.04 -10.03 -5.16
C ILE A 120 8.45 -9.49 -6.53
N LYS A 121 9.43 -10.10 -7.19
CA LYS A 121 10.00 -9.64 -8.47
C LYS A 121 8.97 -9.27 -9.55
N PRO A 122 7.87 -10.03 -9.76
CA PRO A 122 6.87 -9.68 -10.77
C PRO A 122 6.15 -8.34 -10.53
N HIS A 123 6.31 -7.77 -9.34
CA HIS A 123 5.58 -6.58 -8.91
C HIS A 123 6.46 -5.31 -8.82
N VAL A 124 7.73 -5.39 -9.22
CA VAL A 124 8.70 -4.28 -9.07
C VAL A 124 8.30 -3.00 -9.83
N ASN A 125 7.53 -3.14 -10.90
CA ASN A 125 7.05 -2.01 -11.72
C ASN A 125 5.60 -1.62 -11.43
N LYS A 126 5.05 -2.06 -10.29
CA LYS A 126 3.71 -1.68 -9.84
C LYS A 126 3.78 -0.43 -8.97
N PHE A 127 2.67 0.31 -8.90
CA PHE A 127 2.60 1.46 -7.98
C PHE A 127 2.23 1.03 -6.56
N ILE A 128 1.52 -0.07 -6.43
CA ILE A 128 1.15 -0.65 -5.14
C ILE A 128 1.07 -2.16 -5.27
N VAL A 129 1.39 -2.85 -4.17
CA VAL A 129 1.12 -4.28 -4.02
C VAL A 129 0.09 -4.48 -2.91
N ILE A 130 -0.95 -5.27 -3.20
CA ILE A 130 -2.00 -5.60 -2.25
C ILE A 130 -2.01 -7.12 -2.03
N ALA A 131 -1.99 -7.52 -0.75
CA ALA A 131 -2.16 -8.89 -0.32
C ALA A 131 -3.46 -8.99 0.51
N PRO A 132 -4.63 -9.17 -0.15
CA PRO A 132 -5.93 -8.98 0.49
C PRO A 132 -6.32 -10.09 1.47
N GLU A 133 -5.65 -11.23 1.41
CA GLU A 133 -5.91 -12.35 2.31
C GLU A 133 -4.63 -13.17 2.51
N ILE A 134 -3.96 -12.94 3.63
CA ILE A 134 -2.75 -13.66 4.02
C ILE A 134 -3.07 -14.63 5.16
N SER A 135 -2.71 -15.89 4.98
CA SER A 135 -2.85 -16.93 6.02
C SER A 135 -1.67 -16.91 6.98
N GLU A 136 -1.84 -17.57 8.14
CA GLU A 136 -0.74 -17.76 9.11
C GLU A 136 0.43 -18.61 8.56
N ASN A 137 0.19 -19.36 7.49
CA ASN A 137 1.19 -20.23 6.84
C ASN A 137 1.78 -19.60 5.57
N PHE A 138 1.49 -18.34 5.30
CA PHE A 138 2.07 -17.64 4.19
C PHE A 138 3.60 -17.64 4.28
N LYS A 139 4.25 -17.95 3.17
CA LYS A 139 5.71 -18.06 3.11
C LYS A 139 6.24 -17.05 2.11
N MET A 140 7.21 -16.30 2.56
CA MET A 140 8.00 -15.38 1.75
C MET A 140 9.44 -15.46 2.23
N GLU A 141 10.41 -15.34 1.32
CA GLU A 141 11.82 -15.32 1.68
C GLU A 141 12.14 -14.09 2.55
N GLN A 142 13.07 -14.26 3.48
CA GLN A 142 13.45 -13.17 4.40
C GLN A 142 13.96 -11.94 3.65
N THR A 143 14.70 -12.12 2.57
CA THR A 143 15.20 -11.04 1.72
C THR A 143 14.07 -10.24 1.08
N ASP A 144 13.00 -10.90 0.62
CA ASP A 144 11.83 -10.23 0.06
C ASP A 144 11.08 -9.43 1.14
N TRP A 145 10.98 -9.97 2.35
CA TRP A 145 10.42 -9.23 3.49
C TRP A 145 11.20 -7.96 3.81
N GLN A 146 12.52 -8.03 3.82
CA GLN A 146 13.37 -6.86 4.04
C GLN A 146 13.10 -5.80 2.97
N LEU A 147 13.05 -6.19 1.69
CA LEU A 147 12.76 -5.26 0.60
C LEU A 147 11.37 -4.61 0.73
N ILE A 148 10.34 -5.37 1.11
CA ILE A 148 8.98 -4.84 1.30
C ILE A 148 8.94 -3.79 2.41
N VAL A 149 9.72 -3.99 3.47
CA VAL A 149 9.71 -3.11 4.65
C VAL A 149 10.63 -1.90 4.47
N GLU A 150 11.83 -2.12 3.91
CA GLU A 150 12.91 -1.12 3.87
C GLU A 150 13.07 -0.48 2.49
N GLY A 151 12.60 -1.14 1.45
CA GLY A 151 12.98 -0.80 0.08
C GLY A 151 14.41 -1.22 -0.27
N GLY A 152 14.87 -0.85 -1.46
CA GLY A 152 16.26 -1.03 -1.86
C GLY A 152 16.50 -2.10 -2.91
N ARG A 153 17.75 -2.50 -3.06
CA ARG A 153 18.20 -3.35 -4.16
C ARG A 153 18.46 -4.78 -3.72
N ASN A 154 18.02 -5.73 -4.54
CA ASN A 154 18.38 -7.13 -4.42
C ASN A 154 18.63 -7.75 -5.79
N THR A 155 19.52 -8.74 -5.84
CA THR A 155 19.87 -9.45 -7.06
C THR A 155 19.35 -10.87 -6.98
N TYR A 156 18.53 -11.25 -7.95
CA TYR A 156 17.97 -12.59 -8.08
C TYR A 156 18.73 -13.37 -9.14
N ALA A 157 19.31 -14.50 -8.72
CA ALA A 157 19.96 -15.42 -9.65
C ALA A 157 18.93 -16.22 -10.44
N GLU A 158 18.95 -16.16 -11.76
CA GLU A 158 18.14 -16.98 -12.64
C GLU A 158 18.96 -18.09 -13.30
N LYS A 159 18.44 -19.34 -13.25
CA LYS A 159 19.05 -20.43 -13.99
C LYS A 159 18.99 -20.14 -15.51
N TYR A 160 20.15 -20.15 -16.16
CA TYR A 160 20.31 -19.92 -17.60
C TYR A 160 20.04 -18.51 -18.11
N LYS A 161 19.98 -17.52 -17.23
CA LYS A 161 19.89 -16.09 -17.58
C LYS A 161 20.89 -15.29 -16.75
N SER A 162 21.14 -14.06 -17.16
CA SER A 162 21.90 -13.11 -16.32
C SER A 162 21.14 -12.81 -15.05
N ASP A 163 21.88 -12.66 -13.95
CA ASP A 163 21.32 -12.19 -12.69
C ASP A 163 20.57 -10.87 -12.91
N GLU A 164 19.41 -10.75 -12.32
CA GLU A 164 18.58 -9.55 -12.41
C GLU A 164 18.57 -8.82 -11.09
N THR A 165 18.99 -7.56 -11.12
CA THR A 165 18.92 -6.67 -9.95
C THR A 165 17.64 -5.86 -10.03
N ILE A 166 16.83 -5.91 -8.99
CA ILE A 166 15.65 -5.06 -8.82
C ILE A 166 15.93 -3.97 -7.77
N ASP A 167 15.30 -2.82 -7.94
CA ASP A 167 15.25 -1.73 -6.98
C ASP A 167 13.81 -1.61 -6.47
N TRP A 168 13.56 -2.14 -5.29
CA TRP A 168 12.20 -2.21 -4.74
C TRP A 168 11.85 -0.92 -4.02
N LYS A 169 10.77 -0.29 -4.44
CA LYS A 169 10.23 0.94 -3.83
C LYS A 169 8.71 0.89 -3.65
N VAL A 170 8.11 -0.20 -4.07
CA VAL A 170 6.65 -0.34 -4.14
C VAL A 170 6.06 -0.50 -2.73
N PRO A 171 5.13 0.36 -2.30
CA PRO A 171 4.45 0.19 -1.03
C PRO A 171 3.55 -1.05 -1.06
N MET A 172 3.41 -1.69 0.10
CA MET A 172 2.59 -2.89 0.21
C MET A 172 1.57 -2.78 1.33
N ALA A 173 0.32 -3.13 1.02
CA ALA A 173 -0.78 -3.24 1.98
C ALA A 173 -1.27 -4.68 2.07
N MET A 174 -1.41 -5.18 3.28
CA MET A 174 -1.75 -6.58 3.56
C MET A 174 -2.98 -6.71 4.45
N ALA A 175 -3.69 -7.82 4.36
CA ALA A 175 -4.74 -8.19 5.28
C ALA A 175 -4.72 -9.68 5.60
N GLY A 176 -5.11 -10.03 6.82
CA GLY A 176 -5.22 -11.43 7.26
C GLY A 176 -6.09 -11.59 8.50
N ASN A 177 -6.48 -12.83 8.75
CA ASN A 177 -7.26 -13.15 9.94
C ASN A 177 -6.37 -13.55 11.14
N LYS A 178 -5.09 -13.79 10.89
CA LYS A 178 -4.07 -14.13 11.89
C LYS A 178 -2.73 -13.52 11.48
N ILE A 179 -1.87 -13.33 12.45
CA ILE A 179 -0.48 -12.91 12.18
C ILE A 179 0.26 -14.10 11.55
N MET A 180 1.05 -13.83 10.54
CA MET A 180 1.93 -14.80 9.90
C MET A 180 2.95 -15.35 10.89
N LYS A 181 3.26 -16.64 10.75
CA LYS A 181 4.32 -17.28 11.52
C LYS A 181 5.62 -17.18 10.73
N TYR A 182 6.56 -16.44 11.29
CA TYR A 182 7.95 -16.52 10.83
C TYR A 182 8.54 -17.86 11.27
N LYS A 183 9.22 -18.52 10.35
CA LYS A 183 10.03 -19.71 10.67
C LYS A 183 11.50 -19.36 10.53
#